data_93c85c80974debd2321c54bb12f2ec89
#
_entry.id   93c85c80974debd2321c54bb12f2ec89
#
_cell.length_a   1.000
_cell.length_b   1.000
_cell.length_c   1.000
_cell.angle_alpha   90.00
_cell.angle_beta   90.00
_cell.angle_gamma   90.00
#
_symmetry.space_group_name_H-M   'P 1'
#
loop_
_entity.id
_entity.type
_entity.pdbx_description
1 polymer ?
#
loop_
_entity_poly.entity_id
_entity_poly.type
_entity_poly.pdbx_seq_one_letter_code
_entity_poly.pdbx_strand_id
1 'polypeptide(L)'
;MHTIATAVPDTQMHQPGAAQMFAEQPAMTRLGSRLVRSAFAGSGVATRRTVLPELGVAASLDRDEANVDAASGPFVDPESGHLLSPGTQTRNQLYTEHAQRLFVRAARTAIAQAAPTVAPEDITHVITVSCTGFFAPGPDVRVVKDLGLPADVSRMHLGFMGCNAAFPALRAAYTACLADPNAVVLVVCVELCTLHLHVRNDPDTIMGNALFGDGAAATVITARETTGSSAEPALELLDFETTLAPVGEDELAWSVGDQGFELILGTYVPRIIDDHVTDALTPLLTRAQLNPADIPLWAVHPGGRGILDKVQSRLALTEEQMEPSRAVLADAGNMSSVTILFVLDRIRHSNARGLLGAMAFGPGLSIESALLRAAGAEATGQ
;
A
#
# COMPACT_ATOMS: atom_id res chain seq x y z
N MET A 1 -7.83 16.00 -3.63
CA MET A 1 -7.93 14.57 -3.93
C MET A 1 -9.40 14.20 -3.97
N HIS A 2 -9.89 13.98 -5.17
CA HIS A 2 -11.32 13.80 -5.45
C HIS A 2 -11.83 12.41 -5.15
N THR A 3 -11.05 11.40 -5.53
CA THR A 3 -11.43 10.00 -5.44
C THR A 3 -10.28 9.20 -4.90
N ILE A 4 -10.58 8.09 -4.26
CA ILE A 4 -9.63 7.01 -4.03
C ILE A 4 -10.36 5.73 -4.40
N ALA A 5 -9.91 5.07 -5.46
CA ALA A 5 -10.42 3.78 -5.90
C ALA A 5 -9.44 2.68 -5.54
N THR A 6 -9.93 1.67 -4.87
CA THR A 6 -9.13 0.50 -4.49
C THR A 6 -9.46 -0.69 -5.37
N ALA A 7 -8.49 -1.55 -5.62
CA ALA A 7 -8.66 -2.80 -6.34
C ALA A 7 -7.76 -3.88 -5.76
N VAL A 8 -8.28 -5.07 -5.59
CA VAL A 8 -7.55 -6.21 -5.05
C VAL A 8 -7.67 -7.42 -5.98
N PRO A 9 -6.71 -8.35 -5.99
CA PRO A 9 -6.87 -9.65 -6.64
C PRO A 9 -8.07 -10.42 -6.08
N ASP A 10 -8.59 -11.34 -6.87
CA ASP A 10 -9.76 -12.13 -6.48
C ASP A 10 -9.43 -13.18 -5.42
N THR A 11 -8.20 -13.74 -5.46
CA THR A 11 -7.76 -14.78 -4.52
C THR A 11 -7.49 -14.22 -3.14
N GLN A 12 -8.04 -14.86 -2.12
CA GLN A 12 -7.86 -14.52 -0.72
C GLN A 12 -7.05 -15.59 0.02
N MET A 13 -6.16 -15.14 0.89
CA MET A 13 -5.43 -15.98 1.83
C MET A 13 -5.91 -15.67 3.25
N HIS A 14 -6.32 -16.71 3.99
CA HIS A 14 -6.63 -16.59 5.42
C HIS A 14 -5.37 -16.81 6.26
N GLN A 15 -5.14 -15.95 7.24
CA GLN A 15 -3.91 -15.96 8.02
C GLN A 15 -3.61 -17.29 8.72
N PRO A 16 -4.57 -18.00 9.36
CA PRO A 16 -4.30 -19.30 9.95
C PRO A 16 -3.85 -20.36 8.93
N GLY A 17 -4.50 -20.42 7.76
CA GLY A 17 -4.12 -21.35 6.70
C GLY A 17 -2.76 -21.03 6.10
N ALA A 18 -2.46 -19.73 5.89
CA ALA A 18 -1.12 -19.30 5.46
C ALA A 18 -0.04 -19.65 6.49
N ALA A 19 -0.31 -19.48 7.79
CA ALA A 19 0.60 -19.87 8.86
C ALA A 19 0.89 -21.38 8.81
N GLN A 20 -0.14 -22.21 8.61
CA GLN A 20 0.02 -23.65 8.48
C GLN A 20 0.84 -24.01 7.24
N MET A 21 0.48 -23.44 6.07
CA MET A 21 1.18 -23.65 4.80
C MET A 21 2.68 -23.39 4.94
N PHE A 22 3.09 -22.26 5.53
CA PHE A 22 4.51 -21.96 5.71
C PHE A 22 5.18 -22.81 6.79
N ALA A 23 4.52 -23.07 7.92
CA ALA A 23 5.09 -23.83 9.03
C ALA A 23 5.35 -25.31 8.71
N GLU A 24 4.63 -25.89 7.76
CA GLU A 24 4.70 -27.30 7.38
C GLU A 24 5.66 -27.57 6.21
N GLN A 25 6.36 -26.54 5.70
CA GLN A 25 7.30 -26.76 4.60
C GLN A 25 8.49 -27.63 5.04
N PRO A 26 8.98 -28.55 4.17
CA PRO A 26 10.08 -29.46 4.50
C PRO A 26 11.38 -28.75 4.90
N ALA A 27 11.62 -27.56 4.36
CA ALA A 27 12.81 -26.75 4.68
C ALA A 27 12.73 -26.07 6.06
N MET A 28 11.56 -26.08 6.71
CA MET A 28 11.39 -25.42 8.02
C MET A 28 11.93 -26.28 9.15
N THR A 29 12.78 -25.66 9.99
CA THR A 29 13.21 -26.24 11.25
C THR A 29 12.07 -26.18 12.29
N ARG A 30 12.19 -26.96 13.37
CA ARG A 30 11.22 -26.87 14.50
C ARG A 30 11.13 -25.46 15.09
N LEU A 31 12.25 -24.72 15.14
CA LEU A 31 12.27 -23.34 15.59
C LEU A 31 11.60 -22.43 14.57
N GLY A 32 11.93 -22.59 13.28
CA GLY A 32 11.32 -21.84 12.18
C GLY A 32 9.79 -21.98 12.15
N SER A 33 9.28 -23.24 12.28
CA SER A 33 7.83 -23.48 12.34
C SER A 33 7.14 -22.79 13.53
N ARG A 34 7.81 -22.70 14.70
CA ARG A 34 7.29 -21.96 15.87
C ARG A 34 7.29 -20.45 15.60
N LEU A 35 8.37 -19.92 15.02
CA LEU A 35 8.47 -18.51 14.64
C LEU A 35 7.39 -18.14 13.64
N VAL A 36 7.15 -18.95 12.60
CA VAL A 36 6.05 -18.74 11.64
C VAL A 36 4.72 -18.63 12.38
N ARG A 37 4.34 -19.60 13.20
CA ARG A 37 3.06 -19.57 13.93
C ARG A 37 2.95 -18.32 14.83
N SER A 38 4.02 -17.95 15.51
CA SER A 38 4.07 -16.76 16.37
C SER A 38 3.95 -15.46 15.57
N ALA A 39 4.71 -15.31 14.48
CA ALA A 39 4.72 -14.12 13.63
C ALA A 39 3.35 -13.91 12.97
N PHE A 40 2.75 -14.96 12.41
CA PHE A 40 1.44 -14.88 11.78
C PHE A 40 0.34 -14.55 12.80
N ALA A 41 0.32 -15.18 13.97
CA ALA A 41 -0.64 -14.87 15.03
C ALA A 41 -0.48 -13.45 15.59
N GLY A 42 0.76 -12.93 15.64
CA GLY A 42 1.07 -11.59 16.16
C GLY A 42 1.03 -10.47 15.14
N SER A 43 0.89 -10.76 13.85
CA SER A 43 0.99 -9.79 12.75
C SER A 43 -0.10 -8.71 12.76
N GLY A 44 -1.26 -8.99 13.31
CA GLY A 44 -2.46 -8.14 13.20
C GLY A 44 -3.23 -8.32 11.88
N VAL A 45 -2.81 -9.25 11.02
CA VAL A 45 -3.46 -9.59 9.74
C VAL A 45 -4.47 -10.72 9.98
N ALA A 46 -5.66 -10.62 9.41
CA ALA A 46 -6.67 -11.69 9.38
C ALA A 46 -6.74 -12.32 7.98
N THR A 47 -6.77 -11.46 6.98
CA THR A 47 -6.81 -11.88 5.57
C THR A 47 -5.90 -10.99 4.72
N ARG A 48 -5.55 -11.45 3.53
CA ARG A 48 -4.86 -10.67 2.49
C ARG A 48 -5.13 -11.27 1.12
N ARG A 49 -4.84 -10.49 0.09
CA ARG A 49 -5.06 -10.89 -1.30
C ARG A 49 -3.75 -11.26 -1.97
N THR A 50 -3.86 -12.12 -2.98
CA THR A 50 -2.75 -12.54 -3.83
C THR A 50 -3.20 -12.71 -5.27
N VAL A 51 -2.29 -12.41 -6.21
CA VAL A 51 -2.49 -12.72 -7.64
C VAL A 51 -2.25 -14.19 -7.97
N LEU A 52 -1.79 -14.98 -7.01
CA LEU A 52 -1.43 -16.40 -7.17
C LEU A 52 -2.57 -17.30 -6.67
N PRO A 53 -3.42 -17.85 -7.55
CA PRO A 53 -4.55 -18.70 -7.15
C PRO A 53 -4.11 -19.92 -6.31
N GLU A 54 -2.96 -20.50 -6.65
CA GLU A 54 -2.40 -21.65 -5.95
C GLU A 54 -2.06 -21.38 -4.48
N LEU A 55 -1.70 -20.14 -4.12
CA LEU A 55 -1.46 -19.78 -2.72
C LEU A 55 -2.77 -19.68 -1.93
N GLY A 56 -3.86 -19.26 -2.56
CA GLY A 56 -5.19 -19.25 -1.92
C GLY A 56 -5.66 -20.66 -1.59
N VAL A 57 -5.48 -21.59 -2.51
CA VAL A 57 -5.80 -23.03 -2.32
C VAL A 57 -4.91 -23.63 -1.23
N ALA A 58 -3.59 -23.41 -1.31
CA ALA A 58 -2.63 -23.95 -0.33
C ALA A 58 -2.84 -23.39 1.08
N ALA A 59 -3.37 -22.16 1.21
CA ALA A 59 -3.69 -21.52 2.48
C ALA A 59 -5.16 -21.74 2.91
N SER A 60 -5.95 -22.56 2.19
CA SER A 60 -7.31 -22.90 2.60
C SER A 60 -7.29 -23.90 3.75
N LEU A 61 -8.15 -23.68 4.75
CA LEU A 61 -8.35 -24.63 5.84
C LEU A 61 -9.22 -25.83 5.42
N ASP A 62 -10.09 -25.63 4.43
CA ASP A 62 -10.96 -26.65 3.81
C ASP A 62 -10.45 -27.03 2.42
N ARG A 63 -9.48 -27.94 2.38
CA ARG A 63 -8.88 -28.41 1.12
C ARG A 63 -9.86 -29.16 0.21
N ASP A 64 -10.96 -29.69 0.75
CA ASP A 64 -11.94 -30.44 -0.02
C ASP A 64 -12.84 -29.57 -0.93
N GLU A 65 -12.96 -28.27 -0.64
CA GLU A 65 -13.70 -27.31 -1.47
C GLU A 65 -12.80 -26.52 -2.46
N ALA A 66 -11.48 -26.71 -2.37
CA ALA A 66 -10.54 -26.00 -3.21
C ALA A 66 -10.64 -26.50 -4.66
N ASN A 67 -10.85 -25.59 -5.60
CA ASN A 67 -10.83 -25.87 -7.02
C ASN A 67 -9.44 -26.40 -7.43
N VAL A 68 -9.36 -27.71 -7.74
CA VAL A 68 -8.11 -28.42 -8.04
C VAL A 68 -7.38 -27.80 -9.24
N ASP A 69 -8.11 -27.22 -10.20
CA ASP A 69 -7.54 -26.54 -11.37
C ASP A 69 -6.79 -25.24 -10.99
N ALA A 70 -7.13 -24.63 -9.85
CA ALA A 70 -6.43 -23.46 -9.31
C ALA A 70 -5.20 -23.82 -8.46
N ALA A 71 -4.99 -25.11 -8.18
CA ALA A 71 -3.88 -25.59 -7.34
C ALA A 71 -2.54 -25.68 -8.07
N SER A 72 -2.51 -25.52 -9.39
CA SER A 72 -1.28 -25.60 -10.20
C SER A 72 -0.76 -24.22 -10.56
N GLY A 73 0.51 -23.95 -10.22
CA GLY A 73 1.17 -22.69 -10.54
C GLY A 73 2.67 -22.78 -10.22
N PRO A 74 3.46 -21.77 -10.57
CA PRO A 74 4.90 -21.82 -10.36
C PRO A 74 5.33 -21.72 -8.88
N PHE A 75 4.41 -21.46 -7.96
CA PHE A 75 4.72 -21.30 -6.52
C PHE A 75 4.33 -22.51 -5.66
N VAL A 76 3.54 -23.43 -6.17
CA VAL A 76 3.11 -24.62 -5.42
C VAL A 76 3.29 -25.86 -6.28
N ASP A 77 3.96 -26.85 -5.75
CA ASP A 77 4.05 -28.18 -6.35
C ASP A 77 2.68 -28.88 -6.22
N PRO A 78 2.04 -29.26 -7.34
CA PRO A 78 0.67 -29.79 -7.32
C PRO A 78 0.57 -31.19 -6.68
N GLU A 79 1.66 -31.97 -6.64
CA GLU A 79 1.66 -33.32 -6.09
C GLU A 79 1.87 -33.31 -4.56
N SER A 80 2.83 -32.52 -4.10
CA SER A 80 3.21 -32.46 -2.68
C SER A 80 2.53 -31.33 -1.90
N GLY A 81 2.04 -30.28 -2.57
CA GLY A 81 1.56 -29.04 -1.95
C GLY A 81 2.68 -28.18 -1.36
N HIS A 82 3.94 -28.50 -1.67
CA HIS A 82 5.07 -27.75 -1.16
C HIS A 82 5.25 -26.44 -1.93
N LEU A 83 5.69 -25.40 -1.23
CA LEU A 83 6.04 -24.12 -1.85
C LEU A 83 7.32 -24.25 -2.65
N LEU A 84 7.26 -23.79 -3.90
CA LEU A 84 8.38 -23.68 -4.80
C LEU A 84 9.00 -22.28 -4.70
N SER A 85 10.23 -22.14 -5.19
CA SER A 85 10.94 -20.85 -5.22
C SER A 85 11.32 -20.48 -6.65
N PRO A 86 10.37 -19.98 -7.47
CA PRO A 86 10.68 -19.56 -8.84
C PRO A 86 11.68 -18.40 -8.85
N GLY A 87 12.49 -18.35 -9.90
CA GLY A 87 13.48 -17.29 -10.08
C GLY A 87 12.85 -15.93 -10.39
N THR A 88 13.65 -14.88 -10.28
CA THR A 88 13.22 -13.46 -10.46
C THR A 88 12.56 -13.24 -11.83
N GLN A 89 13.05 -13.88 -12.90
CA GLN A 89 12.43 -13.77 -14.22
C GLN A 89 10.96 -14.22 -14.20
N THR A 90 10.65 -15.39 -13.63
CA THR A 90 9.28 -15.92 -13.55
C THR A 90 8.39 -15.00 -12.72
N ARG A 91 8.88 -14.53 -11.57
CA ARG A 91 8.13 -13.61 -10.69
C ARG A 91 7.84 -12.29 -11.40
N ASN A 92 8.81 -11.74 -12.14
CA ASN A 92 8.62 -10.49 -12.88
C ASN A 92 7.74 -10.65 -14.14
N GLN A 93 7.69 -11.83 -14.74
CA GLN A 93 6.72 -12.15 -15.79
C GLN A 93 5.29 -12.13 -15.25
N LEU A 94 5.04 -12.77 -14.10
CA LEU A 94 3.76 -12.72 -13.42
C LEU A 94 3.39 -11.30 -12.97
N TYR A 95 4.38 -10.55 -12.45
CA TYR A 95 4.16 -9.14 -12.15
C TYR A 95 3.69 -8.38 -13.39
N THR A 96 4.38 -8.51 -14.51
CA THR A 96 4.02 -7.84 -15.78
C THR A 96 2.60 -8.19 -16.20
N GLU A 97 2.19 -9.44 -16.09
CA GLU A 97 0.85 -9.89 -16.48
C GLU A 97 -0.23 -9.32 -15.56
N HIS A 98 -0.08 -9.47 -14.25
CA HIS A 98 -1.12 -9.13 -13.29
C HIS A 98 -1.15 -7.64 -12.95
N ALA A 99 0.01 -6.99 -12.81
CA ALA A 99 0.08 -5.58 -12.45
C ALA A 99 -0.55 -4.67 -13.51
N GLN A 100 -0.33 -4.95 -14.81
CA GLN A 100 -0.95 -4.18 -15.89
C GLN A 100 -2.48 -4.10 -15.74
N ARG A 101 -3.12 -5.23 -15.44
CA ARG A 101 -4.59 -5.30 -15.26
C ARG A 101 -5.04 -4.50 -14.05
N LEU A 102 -4.30 -4.57 -12.94
CA LEU A 102 -4.61 -3.85 -11.71
C LEU A 102 -4.41 -2.33 -11.85
N PHE A 103 -3.33 -1.88 -12.50
CA PHE A 103 -3.11 -0.47 -12.83
C PHE A 103 -4.28 0.11 -13.61
N VAL A 104 -4.70 -0.55 -14.68
CA VAL A 104 -5.81 -0.10 -15.53
C VAL A 104 -7.14 -0.16 -14.79
N ARG A 105 -7.39 -1.22 -13.99
CA ARG A 105 -8.63 -1.39 -13.24
C ARG A 105 -8.79 -0.28 -12.19
N ALA A 106 -7.77 -0.05 -11.37
CA ALA A 106 -7.81 1.00 -10.35
C ALA A 106 -7.96 2.39 -10.96
N ALA A 107 -7.16 2.70 -12.00
CA ALA A 107 -7.22 3.96 -12.72
C ALA A 107 -8.61 4.23 -13.34
N ARG A 108 -9.18 3.24 -14.02
CA ARG A 108 -10.51 3.34 -14.62
C ARG A 108 -11.58 3.63 -13.58
N THR A 109 -11.53 2.94 -12.44
CA THR A 109 -12.47 3.15 -11.35
C THR A 109 -12.32 4.55 -10.75
N ALA A 110 -11.10 5.02 -10.54
CA ALA A 110 -10.85 6.37 -10.00
C ALA A 110 -11.38 7.47 -10.94
N ILE A 111 -11.15 7.35 -12.25
CA ILE A 111 -11.70 8.31 -13.24
C ILE A 111 -13.24 8.25 -13.28
N ALA A 112 -13.81 7.04 -13.25
CA ALA A 112 -15.27 6.88 -13.26
C ALA A 112 -15.93 7.49 -12.00
N GLN A 113 -15.29 7.36 -10.82
CA GLN A 113 -15.76 7.99 -9.59
C GLN A 113 -15.59 9.52 -9.61
N ALA A 114 -14.64 10.04 -10.38
CA ALA A 114 -14.44 11.48 -10.54
C ALA A 114 -15.45 12.14 -11.51
N ALA A 115 -16.17 11.35 -12.30
CA ALA A 115 -17.20 11.85 -13.22
C ALA A 115 -18.42 12.39 -12.43
N PRO A 116 -19.12 13.42 -12.95
CA PRO A 116 -18.85 14.12 -14.21
C PRO A 116 -17.82 15.25 -14.13
N THR A 117 -17.16 15.44 -12.98
CA THR A 117 -16.23 16.54 -12.75
C THR A 117 -14.95 16.43 -13.58
N VAL A 118 -14.47 15.19 -13.79
CA VAL A 118 -13.26 14.87 -14.55
C VAL A 118 -13.59 13.77 -15.57
N ALA A 119 -13.26 14.04 -16.83
CA ALA A 119 -13.31 13.07 -17.92
C ALA A 119 -11.91 12.53 -18.25
N PRO A 120 -11.77 11.38 -18.94
CA PRO A 120 -10.47 10.85 -19.34
C PRO A 120 -9.59 11.84 -20.11
N GLU A 121 -10.19 12.64 -20.99
CA GLU A 121 -9.53 13.69 -21.78
C GLU A 121 -9.00 14.88 -20.96
N ASP A 122 -9.46 15.04 -19.73
CA ASP A 122 -8.99 16.08 -18.83
C ASP A 122 -7.65 15.72 -18.13
N ILE A 123 -7.27 14.44 -18.12
CA ILE A 123 -6.06 13.99 -17.45
C ILE A 123 -4.82 14.59 -18.11
N THR A 124 -4.08 15.40 -17.36
CA THR A 124 -2.86 16.06 -17.80
C THR A 124 -1.60 15.34 -17.37
N HIS A 125 -1.66 14.58 -16.26
CA HIS A 125 -0.52 13.86 -15.69
C HIS A 125 -0.94 12.46 -15.24
N VAL A 126 -0.06 11.49 -15.48
CA VAL A 126 -0.15 10.12 -14.95
C VAL A 126 1.09 9.80 -14.15
N ILE A 127 0.92 9.50 -12.87
CA ILE A 127 2.00 9.06 -11.97
C ILE A 127 1.69 7.64 -11.55
N THR A 128 2.57 6.70 -11.89
CA THR A 128 2.46 5.30 -11.47
C THR A 128 3.51 4.96 -10.42
N VAL A 129 3.17 4.09 -9.47
CA VAL A 129 4.04 3.69 -8.36
C VAL A 129 4.06 2.18 -8.24
N SER A 130 5.25 1.59 -8.15
CA SER A 130 5.42 0.19 -7.74
C SER A 130 6.87 -0.11 -7.33
N CYS A 131 7.04 -0.97 -6.33
CA CYS A 131 8.35 -1.48 -5.91
C CYS A 131 8.47 -3.01 -6.04
N THR A 132 7.46 -3.70 -6.56
CA THR A 132 7.39 -5.17 -6.58
C THR A 132 7.59 -5.80 -7.96
N GLY A 133 7.98 -5.01 -8.95
CA GLY A 133 8.34 -5.47 -10.29
C GLY A 133 8.52 -4.30 -11.25
N PHE A 134 8.97 -4.61 -12.45
CA PHE A 134 9.22 -3.60 -13.49
C PHE A 134 9.10 -4.19 -14.90
N PHE A 135 8.69 -3.37 -15.82
CA PHE A 135 8.66 -3.68 -17.26
C PHE A 135 8.69 -2.39 -18.09
N ALA A 136 9.12 -2.51 -19.35
CA ALA A 136 9.11 -1.42 -20.31
C ALA A 136 8.54 -1.91 -21.66
N PRO A 137 7.62 -1.14 -22.32
CA PRO A 137 7.02 0.13 -21.87
C PRO A 137 6.26 -0.02 -20.56
N GLY A 138 6.40 0.98 -19.67
CA GLY A 138 5.97 0.91 -18.27
C GLY A 138 4.44 0.95 -18.05
N PRO A 139 4.01 0.83 -16.78
CA PRO A 139 2.60 0.86 -16.42
C PRO A 139 1.93 2.19 -16.78
N ASP A 140 2.67 3.30 -16.76
CA ASP A 140 2.24 4.61 -17.21
C ASP A 140 1.76 4.60 -18.67
N VAL A 141 2.51 3.94 -19.56
CA VAL A 141 2.13 3.78 -20.98
C VAL A 141 0.87 2.91 -21.14
N ARG A 142 0.75 1.85 -20.32
CA ARG A 142 -0.44 0.97 -20.35
C ARG A 142 -1.69 1.72 -19.92
N VAL A 143 -1.61 2.47 -18.81
CA VAL A 143 -2.74 3.28 -18.33
C VAL A 143 -3.19 4.27 -19.38
N VAL A 144 -2.28 5.01 -20.02
CA VAL A 144 -2.61 5.97 -21.08
C VAL A 144 -3.31 5.29 -22.25
N LYS A 145 -2.75 4.20 -22.76
CA LYS A 145 -3.29 3.50 -23.95
C LYS A 145 -4.62 2.81 -23.67
N ASP A 146 -4.74 2.08 -22.56
CA ASP A 146 -5.90 1.24 -22.28
C ASP A 146 -7.11 2.05 -21.78
N LEU A 147 -6.88 3.28 -21.32
CA LEU A 147 -7.95 4.22 -20.93
C LEU A 147 -8.21 5.31 -21.96
N GLY A 148 -7.46 5.36 -23.07
CA GLY A 148 -7.63 6.36 -24.11
C GLY A 148 -7.33 7.78 -23.65
N LEU A 149 -6.36 7.96 -22.73
CA LEU A 149 -5.94 9.27 -22.24
C LEU A 149 -5.20 10.05 -23.34
N PRO A 150 -5.09 11.39 -23.22
CA PRO A 150 -4.36 12.20 -24.19
C PRO A 150 -2.95 11.69 -24.46
N ALA A 151 -2.50 11.71 -25.70
CA ALA A 151 -1.19 11.19 -26.09
C ALA A 151 -0.02 12.03 -25.60
N ASP A 152 -0.26 13.29 -25.27
CA ASP A 152 0.68 14.28 -24.74
C ASP A 152 0.66 14.39 -23.21
N VAL A 153 -0.09 13.53 -22.52
CA VAL A 153 -0.12 13.48 -21.06
C VAL A 153 1.28 13.32 -20.48
N SER A 154 1.61 14.12 -19.48
CA SER A 154 2.88 14.01 -18.75
C SER A 154 2.89 12.70 -17.95
N ARG A 155 3.99 11.94 -18.02
CA ARG A 155 4.07 10.60 -17.39
C ARG A 155 5.28 10.50 -16.48
N MET A 156 5.07 9.90 -15.31
CA MET A 156 6.13 9.59 -14.34
C MET A 156 5.89 8.20 -13.74
N HIS A 157 6.97 7.46 -13.53
CA HIS A 157 6.94 6.22 -12.75
C HIS A 157 7.89 6.31 -11.56
N LEU A 158 7.38 6.08 -10.35
CA LEU A 158 8.15 6.01 -9.12
C LEU A 158 8.35 4.52 -8.76
N GLY A 159 9.57 4.05 -8.93
CA GLY A 159 9.94 2.67 -8.64
C GLY A 159 10.88 2.55 -7.45
N PHE A 160 10.83 1.41 -6.74
CA PHE A 160 11.79 1.03 -5.71
C PHE A 160 11.94 1.99 -4.51
N MET A 161 10.91 2.77 -4.20
CA MET A 161 10.91 3.66 -3.02
C MET A 161 10.35 3.00 -1.75
N GLY A 162 9.67 1.87 -1.89
CA GLY A 162 9.10 1.12 -0.76
C GLY A 162 7.71 1.59 -0.32
N CYS A 163 7.37 1.26 0.94
CA CYS A 163 6.01 1.42 1.46
C CYS A 163 5.52 2.88 1.55
N ASN A 164 6.41 3.85 1.57
CA ASN A 164 6.07 5.28 1.63
C ASN A 164 5.91 5.94 0.25
N ALA A 165 6.10 5.23 -0.85
CA ALA A 165 6.19 5.79 -2.21
C ALA A 165 4.92 6.51 -2.69
N ALA A 166 3.75 6.24 -2.07
CA ALA A 166 2.54 7.00 -2.34
C ALA A 166 2.69 8.50 -1.97
N PHE A 167 3.45 8.84 -0.91
CA PHE A 167 3.62 10.24 -0.50
C PHE A 167 4.40 11.07 -1.52
N PRO A 168 5.57 10.67 -2.03
CA PRO A 168 6.23 11.36 -3.13
C PRO A 168 5.34 11.52 -4.37
N ALA A 169 4.50 10.51 -4.68
CA ALA A 169 3.56 10.61 -5.79
C ALA A 169 2.46 11.64 -5.53
N LEU A 170 1.86 11.64 -4.33
CA LEU A 170 0.86 12.63 -3.92
C LEU A 170 1.45 14.04 -3.86
N ARG A 171 2.69 14.20 -3.36
CA ARG A 171 3.40 15.48 -3.34
C ARG A 171 3.70 15.98 -4.75
N ALA A 172 4.11 15.11 -5.68
CA ALA A 172 4.31 15.48 -7.08
C ALA A 172 2.99 15.94 -7.73
N ALA A 173 1.88 15.27 -7.46
CA ALA A 173 0.56 15.67 -7.92
C ALA A 173 0.13 17.03 -7.31
N TYR A 174 0.34 17.22 -6.01
CA TYR A 174 0.10 18.49 -5.32
C TYR A 174 0.89 19.62 -5.94
N THR A 175 2.19 19.42 -6.18
CA THR A 175 3.06 20.41 -6.82
C THR A 175 2.61 20.74 -8.24
N ALA A 176 2.18 19.75 -9.03
CA ALA A 176 1.65 19.99 -10.37
C ALA A 176 0.39 20.86 -10.33
N CYS A 177 -0.52 20.62 -9.38
CA CYS A 177 -1.74 21.41 -9.19
C CYS A 177 -1.45 22.83 -8.68
N LEU A 178 -0.38 23.03 -7.89
CA LEU A 178 0.06 24.38 -7.49
C LEU A 178 0.67 25.17 -8.66
N ALA A 179 1.39 24.48 -9.55
CA ALA A 179 2.01 25.10 -10.72
C ALA A 179 1.01 25.41 -11.84
N ASP A 180 -0.01 24.56 -12.01
CA ASP A 180 -1.08 24.74 -13.00
C ASP A 180 -2.44 24.41 -12.36
N PRO A 181 -3.30 25.43 -12.12
CA PRO A 181 -4.65 25.23 -11.59
C PRO A 181 -5.55 24.33 -12.46
N ASN A 182 -5.22 24.14 -13.73
CA ASN A 182 -5.94 23.25 -14.63
C ASN A 182 -5.41 21.81 -14.61
N ALA A 183 -4.32 21.54 -13.88
CA ALA A 183 -3.78 20.19 -13.81
C ALA A 183 -4.79 19.20 -13.23
N VAL A 184 -4.88 18.05 -13.88
CA VAL A 184 -5.61 16.89 -13.41
C VAL A 184 -4.64 15.72 -13.41
N VAL A 185 -4.30 15.25 -12.22
CA VAL A 185 -3.27 14.25 -12.00
C VAL A 185 -3.89 12.94 -11.58
N LEU A 186 -3.64 11.89 -12.34
CA LEU A 186 -3.99 10.52 -11.99
C LEU A 186 -2.78 9.85 -11.34
N VAL A 187 -2.89 9.48 -10.05
CA VAL A 187 -1.88 8.69 -9.33
C VAL A 187 -2.38 7.27 -9.22
N VAL A 188 -1.54 6.29 -9.56
CA VAL A 188 -1.89 4.86 -9.49
C VAL A 188 -0.76 4.08 -8.83
N CYS A 189 -1.06 3.40 -7.72
CA CYS A 189 -0.14 2.53 -7.00
C CYS A 189 -0.56 1.07 -7.16
N VAL A 190 0.38 0.17 -7.47
CA VAL A 190 0.14 -1.29 -7.55
C VAL A 190 1.31 -2.03 -6.94
N GLU A 191 1.00 -2.96 -6.03
CA GLU A 191 2.02 -3.81 -5.42
C GLU A 191 1.56 -5.27 -5.39
N LEU A 192 2.45 -6.16 -5.81
CA LEU A 192 2.27 -7.60 -5.84
C LEU A 192 3.32 -8.26 -4.95
N CYS A 193 3.24 -7.99 -3.66
CA CYS A 193 4.27 -8.41 -2.70
C CYS A 193 4.32 -9.93 -2.53
N THR A 194 3.21 -10.64 -2.76
CA THR A 194 3.16 -12.10 -2.64
C THR A 194 4.02 -12.81 -3.68
N LEU A 195 4.38 -12.14 -4.77
CA LEU A 195 5.34 -12.64 -5.76
C LEU A 195 6.75 -12.81 -5.17
N HIS A 196 7.04 -12.22 -4.00
CA HIS A 196 8.38 -12.27 -3.37
C HIS A 196 8.40 -13.05 -2.05
N LEU A 197 7.39 -13.89 -1.81
CA LEU A 197 7.38 -14.82 -0.67
C LEU A 197 8.48 -15.86 -0.81
N HIS A 198 9.10 -16.23 0.33
CA HIS A 198 10.18 -17.20 0.41
C HIS A 198 9.99 -18.17 1.59
N VAL A 199 10.47 -19.40 1.46
CA VAL A 199 10.54 -20.37 2.55
C VAL A 199 11.94 -20.33 3.16
N ARG A 200 12.13 -19.56 4.21
CA ARG A 200 13.40 -19.41 4.93
C ARG A 200 13.14 -19.44 6.45
N ASN A 201 14.17 -19.75 7.23
CA ASN A 201 14.07 -19.83 8.69
C ASN A 201 14.50 -18.54 9.43
N ASP A 202 14.86 -17.49 8.70
CA ASP A 202 15.22 -16.21 9.26
C ASP A 202 13.99 -15.38 9.66
N PRO A 203 14.08 -14.59 10.75
CA PRO A 203 12.94 -13.84 11.27
C PRO A 203 12.37 -12.80 10.31
N ASP A 204 13.19 -12.14 9.50
CA ASP A 204 12.78 -11.05 8.60
C ASP A 204 11.92 -11.59 7.46
N THR A 205 12.35 -12.68 6.81
CA THR A 205 11.55 -13.39 5.80
C THR A 205 10.22 -13.91 6.38
N ILE A 206 10.26 -14.50 7.59
CA ILE A 206 9.06 -14.99 8.26
C ILE A 206 8.08 -13.85 8.56
N MET A 207 8.58 -12.71 9.03
CA MET A 207 7.75 -11.54 9.29
C MET A 207 7.17 -10.96 7.99
N GLY A 208 7.98 -10.84 6.94
CA GLY A 208 7.51 -10.42 5.61
C GLY A 208 6.39 -11.33 5.09
N ASN A 209 6.59 -12.65 5.17
CA ASN A 209 5.58 -13.64 4.80
C ASN A 209 4.27 -13.51 5.61
N ALA A 210 4.35 -13.04 6.86
CA ALA A 210 3.18 -12.87 7.72
C ALA A 210 2.41 -11.57 7.46
N LEU A 211 3.03 -10.57 6.81
CA LEU A 211 2.48 -9.23 6.66
C LEU A 211 1.99 -8.91 5.25
N PHE A 212 2.79 -9.26 4.21
CA PHE A 212 2.60 -8.71 2.88
C PHE A 212 1.47 -9.36 2.08
N GLY A 213 0.71 -8.51 1.36
CA GLY A 213 -0.35 -8.87 0.41
C GLY A 213 -0.28 -8.05 -0.87
N ASP A 214 -1.20 -8.29 -1.79
CA ASP A 214 -1.28 -7.65 -3.10
C ASP A 214 -2.46 -6.70 -3.19
N GLY A 215 -2.27 -5.58 -3.90
CA GLY A 215 -3.34 -4.61 -4.12
C GLY A 215 -2.98 -3.50 -5.08
N ALA A 216 -3.98 -2.68 -5.36
CA ALA A 216 -3.88 -1.49 -6.18
C ALA A 216 -4.77 -0.38 -5.62
N ALA A 217 -4.36 0.86 -5.80
CA ALA A 217 -5.21 2.02 -5.54
C ALA A 217 -4.88 3.13 -6.53
N ALA A 218 -5.90 3.92 -6.88
CA ALA A 218 -5.72 5.09 -7.73
C ALA A 218 -6.50 6.28 -7.18
N THR A 219 -6.01 7.49 -7.44
CA THR A 219 -6.66 8.72 -7.05
C THR A 219 -6.55 9.77 -8.15
N VAL A 220 -7.59 10.59 -8.30
CA VAL A 220 -7.58 11.79 -9.14
C VAL A 220 -7.40 13.01 -8.25
N ILE A 221 -6.40 13.82 -8.55
CA ILE A 221 -6.05 15.03 -7.82
C ILE A 221 -6.13 16.23 -8.77
N THR A 222 -6.83 17.27 -8.37
CA THR A 222 -6.94 18.52 -9.13
C THR A 222 -7.18 19.69 -8.18
N ALA A 223 -6.79 20.89 -8.60
CA ALA A 223 -7.14 22.16 -7.95
C ALA A 223 -8.37 22.81 -8.58
N ARG A 224 -8.95 22.23 -9.65
CA ARG A 224 -10.17 22.76 -10.29
C ARG A 224 -11.30 22.79 -9.27
N GLU A 225 -12.05 23.88 -9.24
CA GLU A 225 -13.29 23.95 -8.45
C GLU A 225 -14.27 22.91 -8.96
N THR A 226 -14.81 22.12 -8.05
CA THR A 226 -15.83 21.13 -8.37
C THR A 226 -17.19 21.82 -8.36
N THR A 227 -17.66 22.20 -9.54
CA THR A 227 -19.03 22.69 -9.71
C THR A 227 -19.99 21.51 -9.63
N GLY A 228 -20.57 21.29 -8.47
CA GLY A 228 -21.55 20.23 -8.23
C GLY A 228 -21.26 19.48 -6.93
N SER A 229 -22.29 19.11 -6.24
CA SER A 229 -22.24 18.21 -5.09
C SER A 229 -21.71 16.85 -5.57
N SER A 230 -20.40 16.62 -5.55
CA SER A 230 -19.90 15.26 -5.63
C SER A 230 -20.45 14.53 -4.40
N ALA A 231 -21.15 13.43 -4.61
CA ALA A 231 -21.72 12.62 -3.52
C ALA A 231 -20.61 12.02 -2.61
N GLU A 232 -19.36 12.07 -3.08
CA GLU A 232 -18.21 11.49 -2.44
C GLU A 232 -17.37 12.55 -1.69
N PRO A 233 -17.01 12.30 -0.42
CA PRO A 233 -16.17 13.22 0.35
C PRO A 233 -14.78 13.35 -0.27
N ALA A 234 -14.24 14.56 -0.40
CA ALA A 234 -12.89 14.81 -0.89
C ALA A 234 -11.89 14.96 0.27
N LEU A 235 -10.60 14.69 -0.01
CA LEU A 235 -9.50 15.03 0.88
C LEU A 235 -8.69 16.18 0.24
N GLU A 236 -8.54 17.28 0.96
CA GLU A 236 -7.68 18.39 0.57
C GLU A 236 -6.25 18.09 1.02
N LEU A 237 -5.28 18.20 0.11
CA LEU A 237 -3.85 18.10 0.40
C LEU A 237 -3.36 19.48 0.84
N LEU A 238 -2.74 19.60 2.01
CA LEU A 238 -2.33 20.88 2.58
C LEU A 238 -0.81 21.06 2.56
N ASP A 239 -0.05 20.08 3.05
CA ASP A 239 1.41 20.17 3.15
C ASP A 239 2.04 18.79 3.26
N PHE A 240 3.34 18.68 2.94
CA PHE A 240 4.12 17.44 2.97
C PHE A 240 5.48 17.65 3.63
N GLU A 241 6.01 16.61 4.26
CA GLU A 241 7.36 16.59 4.83
C GLU A 241 8.03 15.25 4.55
N THR A 242 9.33 15.28 4.28
CA THR A 242 10.19 14.11 4.13
C THR A 242 11.35 14.22 5.11
N THR A 243 11.57 13.17 5.89
CA THR A 243 12.70 13.06 6.81
C THR A 243 13.43 11.75 6.58
N LEU A 244 14.75 11.80 6.46
CA LEU A 244 15.61 10.62 6.55
C LEU A 244 16.07 10.49 7.99
N ALA A 245 15.76 9.37 8.62
CA ALA A 245 16.27 9.06 9.94
C ALA A 245 17.79 8.89 9.88
N PRO A 246 18.53 9.31 10.92
CA PRO A 246 20.00 9.24 10.91
C PRO A 246 20.53 7.80 11.05
N VAL A 247 19.64 6.84 11.27
CA VAL A 247 19.95 5.41 11.46
C VAL A 247 18.86 4.56 10.78
N GLY A 248 19.15 3.29 10.52
CA GLY A 248 18.17 2.32 10.03
C GLY A 248 18.26 2.03 8.54
N GLU A 249 19.33 2.45 7.86
CA GLU A 249 19.53 2.18 6.42
C GLU A 249 19.56 0.67 6.15
N ASP A 250 20.21 -0.12 7.02
CA ASP A 250 20.32 -1.58 6.90
C ASP A 250 19.11 -2.33 7.51
N GLU A 251 18.22 -1.64 8.23
CA GLU A 251 17.09 -2.27 8.93
C GLU A 251 15.82 -2.37 8.08
N LEU A 252 15.69 -1.54 7.06
CA LEU A 252 14.62 -1.58 6.08
C LEU A 252 15.20 -1.38 4.69
N ALA A 253 15.39 -2.47 3.97
CA ALA A 253 16.00 -2.48 2.66
C ALA A 253 15.28 -3.44 1.70
N TRP A 254 15.39 -3.16 0.41
CA TRP A 254 14.76 -3.92 -0.65
C TRP A 254 15.72 -4.06 -1.82
N SER A 255 16.05 -5.30 -2.20
CA SER A 255 17.01 -5.57 -3.27
C SER A 255 16.51 -6.64 -4.23
N VAL A 256 17.06 -6.65 -5.45
CA VAL A 256 16.75 -7.67 -6.47
C VAL A 256 17.69 -8.84 -6.30
N GLY A 257 17.15 -10.01 -5.97
CA GLY A 257 17.87 -11.27 -5.87
C GLY A 257 17.56 -12.24 -7.00
N ASP A 258 18.20 -13.41 -6.98
CA ASP A 258 18.01 -14.44 -8.01
C ASP A 258 16.63 -15.14 -7.92
N GLN A 259 16.04 -15.18 -6.75
CA GLN A 259 14.76 -15.84 -6.47
C GLN A 259 13.65 -14.82 -6.12
N GLY A 260 13.67 -13.64 -6.71
CA GLY A 260 12.75 -12.56 -6.44
C GLY A 260 13.44 -11.41 -5.74
N PHE A 261 12.64 -10.50 -5.17
CA PHE A 261 13.18 -9.39 -4.41
C PHE A 261 13.33 -9.79 -2.94
N GLU A 262 14.41 -9.35 -2.34
CA GLU A 262 14.76 -9.66 -0.97
C GLU A 262 14.49 -8.47 -0.07
N LEU A 263 13.64 -8.69 0.92
CA LEU A 263 13.28 -7.69 1.93
C LEU A 263 14.12 -7.92 3.18
N ILE A 264 14.73 -6.86 3.68
CA ILE A 264 15.17 -6.76 5.05
C ILE A 264 14.13 -5.95 5.81
N LEU A 265 13.51 -6.57 6.81
CA LEU A 265 12.57 -5.94 7.73
C LEU A 265 13.05 -6.19 9.15
N GLY A 266 14.07 -5.46 9.53
CA GLY A 266 14.77 -5.64 10.80
C GLY A 266 13.86 -5.44 12.01
N THR A 267 14.08 -6.23 13.02
CA THR A 267 13.31 -6.19 14.28
C THR A 267 13.46 -4.86 15.03
N TYR A 268 14.42 -4.03 14.66
CA TYR A 268 14.65 -2.71 15.25
C TYR A 268 13.83 -1.59 14.59
N VAL A 269 13.22 -1.81 13.42
CA VAL A 269 12.42 -0.80 12.70
C VAL A 269 11.38 -0.12 13.60
N PRO A 270 10.55 -0.84 14.39
CA PRO A 270 9.59 -0.19 15.29
C PRO A 270 10.24 0.72 16.33
N ARG A 271 11.43 0.36 16.84
CA ARG A 271 12.17 1.18 17.80
C ARG A 271 12.73 2.44 17.15
N ILE A 272 13.29 2.34 15.94
CA ILE A 272 13.81 3.50 15.22
C ILE A 272 12.67 4.49 14.93
N ILE A 273 11.51 4.00 14.55
CA ILE A 273 10.32 4.83 14.35
C ILE A 273 9.91 5.50 15.67
N ASP A 274 9.86 4.75 16.77
CA ASP A 274 9.58 5.29 18.10
C ASP A 274 10.53 6.44 18.48
N ASP A 275 11.82 6.28 18.21
CA ASP A 275 12.84 7.26 18.53
C ASP A 275 12.79 8.52 17.66
N HIS A 276 12.33 8.43 16.39
CA HIS A 276 12.45 9.51 15.39
C HIS A 276 11.14 10.08 14.86
N VAL A 277 9.98 9.47 15.07
CA VAL A 277 8.70 9.90 14.46
C VAL A 277 8.28 11.32 14.89
N THR A 278 8.53 11.69 16.15
CA THR A 278 8.20 13.04 16.64
C THR A 278 9.03 14.11 15.95
N ASP A 279 10.34 13.88 15.84
CA ASP A 279 11.26 14.82 15.19
C ASP A 279 10.95 14.95 13.70
N ALA A 280 10.59 13.85 13.05
CA ALA A 280 10.20 13.82 11.64
C ALA A 280 8.92 14.62 11.35
N LEU A 281 7.96 14.66 12.30
CA LEU A 281 6.73 15.42 12.17
C LEU A 281 6.90 16.90 12.52
N THR A 282 7.89 17.25 13.33
CA THR A 282 8.06 18.61 13.88
C THR A 282 8.11 19.69 12.79
N PRO A 283 8.83 19.56 11.65
CA PRO A 283 8.83 20.61 10.63
C PRO A 283 7.45 20.86 10.03
N LEU A 284 6.70 19.81 9.70
CA LEU A 284 5.34 19.90 9.17
C LEU A 284 4.40 20.60 10.15
N LEU A 285 4.40 20.16 11.39
CA LEU A 285 3.53 20.70 12.44
C LEU A 285 3.88 22.15 12.79
N THR A 286 5.18 22.49 12.80
CA THR A 286 5.64 23.88 13.06
C THR A 286 5.15 24.83 11.97
N ARG A 287 5.26 24.45 10.69
CA ARG A 287 4.74 25.28 9.57
C ARG A 287 3.22 25.47 9.68
N ALA A 288 2.51 24.44 10.10
CA ALA A 288 1.08 24.48 10.26
C ALA A 288 0.62 25.14 11.58
N GLN A 289 1.53 25.43 12.52
CA GLN A 289 1.26 25.93 13.88
C GLN A 289 0.34 24.97 14.68
N LEU A 290 0.57 23.68 14.57
CA LEU A 290 -0.22 22.59 15.19
C LEU A 290 0.64 21.74 16.11
N ASN A 291 -0.04 21.06 17.06
CA ASN A 291 0.51 19.92 17.79
C ASN A 291 -0.22 18.63 17.35
N PRO A 292 0.33 17.44 17.60
CA PRO A 292 -0.38 16.19 17.28
C PRO A 292 -1.79 16.10 17.86
N ALA A 293 -2.01 16.69 19.05
CA ALA A 293 -3.31 16.70 19.72
C ALA A 293 -4.37 17.56 19.00
N ASP A 294 -3.95 18.49 18.13
CA ASP A 294 -4.86 19.34 17.35
C ASP A 294 -5.39 18.63 16.11
N ILE A 295 -4.88 17.44 15.82
CA ILE A 295 -5.21 16.65 14.63
C ILE A 295 -6.14 15.49 15.03
N PRO A 296 -7.44 15.58 14.72
CA PRO A 296 -8.40 14.57 15.13
C PRO A 296 -8.32 13.26 14.37
N LEU A 297 -7.77 13.25 13.14
CA LEU A 297 -7.76 12.09 12.27
C LEU A 297 -6.31 11.71 11.94
N TRP A 298 -6.04 10.40 11.90
CA TRP A 298 -4.70 9.90 11.56
C TRP A 298 -4.77 8.73 10.59
N ALA A 299 -3.99 8.81 9.52
CA ALA A 299 -3.72 7.74 8.56
C ALA A 299 -2.26 7.31 8.71
N VAL A 300 -2.02 6.27 9.47
CA VAL A 300 -0.68 5.70 9.65
C VAL A 300 -0.54 4.47 8.78
N HIS A 301 0.46 4.44 7.89
CA HIS A 301 0.74 3.27 7.08
C HIS A 301 0.98 2.04 7.98
N PRO A 302 0.19 0.98 7.85
CA PRO A 302 0.31 -0.19 8.71
C PRO A 302 1.41 -1.14 8.21
N GLY A 303 2.66 -0.73 8.34
CA GLY A 303 3.83 -1.55 8.01
C GLY A 303 3.91 -2.85 8.82
N GLY A 304 3.18 -2.92 9.94
CA GLY A 304 3.01 -4.05 10.83
C GLY A 304 2.47 -3.55 12.17
N ARG A 305 1.90 -4.48 12.98
CA ARG A 305 1.30 -4.14 14.28
C ARG A 305 2.26 -3.36 15.19
N GLY A 306 3.53 -3.80 15.29
CA GLY A 306 4.52 -3.17 16.15
C GLY A 306 4.80 -1.71 15.79
N ILE A 307 4.77 -1.35 14.50
CA ILE A 307 4.93 0.03 14.03
C ILE A 307 3.73 0.87 14.48
N LEU A 308 2.50 0.37 14.29
CA LEU A 308 1.29 1.08 14.72
C LEU A 308 1.26 1.32 16.23
N ASP A 309 1.65 0.31 17.03
CA ASP A 309 1.71 0.41 18.49
C ASP A 309 2.72 1.48 18.94
N LYS A 310 3.86 1.60 18.28
CA LYS A 310 4.89 2.59 18.57
C LYS A 310 4.45 4.02 18.22
N VAL A 311 3.89 4.21 17.03
CA VAL A 311 3.35 5.51 16.61
C VAL A 311 2.22 5.95 17.54
N GLN A 312 1.28 5.06 17.85
CA GLN A 312 0.18 5.33 18.77
C GLN A 312 0.69 5.82 20.14
N SER A 313 1.63 5.07 20.72
CA SER A 313 2.20 5.42 22.02
C SER A 313 2.97 6.74 21.98
N ARG A 314 3.80 6.95 20.96
CA ARG A 314 4.68 8.12 20.85
C ARG A 314 3.92 9.42 20.63
N LEU A 315 2.86 9.39 19.83
CA LEU A 315 2.02 10.54 19.51
C LEU A 315 0.78 10.65 20.42
N ALA A 316 0.63 9.75 21.40
CA ALA A 316 -0.51 9.66 22.33
C ALA A 316 -1.86 9.58 21.58
N LEU A 317 -1.92 8.82 20.48
CA LEU A 317 -3.13 8.65 19.68
C LEU A 317 -4.11 7.68 20.37
N THR A 318 -5.42 7.94 20.20
CA THR A 318 -6.46 7.06 20.70
C THR A 318 -6.63 5.80 19.83
N GLU A 319 -7.32 4.78 20.37
CA GLU A 319 -7.69 3.59 19.59
C GLU A 319 -8.55 3.94 18.36
N GLU A 320 -9.46 4.93 18.50
CA GLU A 320 -10.32 5.41 17.42
C GLU A 320 -9.51 6.04 16.29
N GLN A 321 -8.48 6.83 16.62
CA GLN A 321 -7.59 7.43 15.63
C GLN A 321 -6.74 6.37 14.88
N MET A 322 -6.45 5.25 15.52
CA MET A 322 -5.67 4.16 14.92
C MET A 322 -6.53 3.09 14.23
N GLU A 323 -7.86 3.08 14.47
CA GLU A 323 -8.77 2.07 13.92
C GLU A 323 -8.64 1.91 12.40
N PRO A 324 -8.66 2.99 11.58
CA PRO A 324 -8.58 2.84 10.13
C PRO A 324 -7.32 2.11 9.66
N SER A 325 -6.18 2.41 10.27
CA SER A 325 -4.90 1.78 9.97
C SER A 325 -4.86 0.31 10.41
N ARG A 326 -5.38 0.01 11.61
CA ARG A 326 -5.44 -1.37 12.13
C ARG A 326 -6.42 -2.23 11.35
N ALA A 327 -7.56 -1.68 10.96
CA ALA A 327 -8.55 -2.39 10.17
C ALA A 327 -8.01 -2.74 8.76
N VAL A 328 -7.33 -1.81 8.09
CA VAL A 328 -6.69 -2.11 6.79
C VAL A 328 -5.62 -3.18 6.93
N LEU A 329 -4.81 -3.16 8.01
CA LEU A 329 -3.84 -4.23 8.27
C LEU A 329 -4.54 -5.58 8.46
N ALA A 330 -5.64 -5.62 9.19
CA ALA A 330 -6.39 -6.85 9.44
C ALA A 330 -7.02 -7.42 8.15
N ASP A 331 -7.61 -6.56 7.32
CA ASP A 331 -8.41 -6.96 6.16
C ASP A 331 -7.58 -7.22 4.89
N ALA A 332 -6.42 -6.56 4.75
CA ALA A 332 -5.63 -6.57 3.51
C ALA A 332 -4.13 -6.85 3.72
N GLY A 333 -3.62 -6.83 4.95
CA GLY A 333 -2.19 -6.88 5.23
C GLY A 333 -1.46 -5.62 4.79
N ASN A 334 -0.15 -5.72 4.66
CA ASN A 334 0.70 -4.66 4.14
C ASN A 334 0.85 -4.83 2.61
N MET A 335 0.26 -3.95 1.83
CA MET A 335 0.38 -3.87 0.37
C MET A 335 1.39 -2.78 -0.04
N SER A 336 2.47 -2.61 0.73
CA SER A 336 3.51 -1.60 0.45
C SER A 336 2.91 -0.20 0.19
N SER A 337 3.27 0.46 -0.91
CA SER A 337 2.84 1.83 -1.25
C SER A 337 1.32 2.01 -1.37
N VAL A 338 0.60 0.95 -1.67
CA VAL A 338 -0.88 0.97 -1.84
C VAL A 338 -1.60 1.16 -0.51
N THR A 339 -1.06 0.61 0.57
CA THR A 339 -1.77 0.45 1.84
C THR A 339 -2.27 1.76 2.42
N ILE A 340 -1.47 2.82 2.34
CA ILE A 340 -1.86 4.13 2.89
C ILE A 340 -3.08 4.72 2.17
N LEU A 341 -3.24 4.44 0.87
CA LEU A 341 -4.41 4.88 0.12
C LEU A 341 -5.69 4.15 0.57
N PHE A 342 -5.59 2.88 0.98
CA PHE A 342 -6.71 2.16 1.59
C PHE A 342 -7.09 2.77 2.95
N VAL A 343 -6.12 3.18 3.76
CA VAL A 343 -6.39 3.85 5.04
C VAL A 343 -7.08 5.20 4.80
N LEU A 344 -6.57 6.00 3.85
CA LEU A 344 -7.17 7.28 3.47
C LEU A 344 -8.59 7.10 2.92
N ASP A 345 -8.83 6.08 2.11
CA ASP A 345 -10.16 5.76 1.57
C ASP A 345 -11.14 5.38 2.68
N ARG A 346 -10.72 4.57 3.65
CA ARG A 346 -11.53 4.21 4.82
C ARG A 346 -11.92 5.44 5.65
N ILE A 347 -10.97 6.35 5.89
CA ILE A 347 -11.23 7.62 6.59
C ILE A 347 -12.18 8.49 5.78
N ARG A 348 -11.96 8.59 4.47
CA ARG A 348 -12.80 9.39 3.56
C ARG A 348 -14.27 8.95 3.59
N HIS A 349 -14.52 7.65 3.64
CA HIS A 349 -15.88 7.08 3.71
C HIS A 349 -16.46 7.07 5.14
N SER A 350 -15.67 7.38 6.16
CA SER A 350 -16.21 7.62 7.48
C SER A 350 -16.92 8.99 7.54
N ASN A 351 -17.72 9.21 8.56
CA ASN A 351 -18.33 10.54 8.77
C ASN A 351 -17.36 11.54 9.44
N ALA A 352 -16.11 11.17 9.61
CA ALA A 352 -15.10 11.99 10.25
C ALA A 352 -14.72 13.20 9.39
N ARG A 353 -14.48 14.34 10.02
CA ARG A 353 -14.17 15.63 9.40
C ARG A 353 -13.07 16.33 10.17
N GLY A 354 -12.33 17.19 9.48
CA GLY A 354 -11.28 18.01 10.07
C GLY A 354 -9.90 17.72 9.55
N LEU A 355 -8.88 18.16 10.28
CA LEU A 355 -7.48 17.92 9.94
C LEU A 355 -7.15 16.42 10.04
N LEU A 356 -6.34 15.96 9.12
CA LEU A 356 -5.90 14.58 8.99
C LEU A 356 -4.38 14.56 8.84
N GLY A 357 -3.68 14.00 9.82
CA GLY A 357 -2.26 13.67 9.71
C GLY A 357 -2.09 12.32 9.03
N ALA A 358 -1.19 12.26 8.06
CA ALA A 358 -0.85 11.01 7.39
C ALA A 358 0.65 10.75 7.43
N MET A 359 1.08 9.47 7.55
CA MET A 359 2.48 9.10 7.54
C MET A 359 2.73 7.69 7.01
N ALA A 360 3.91 7.50 6.41
CA ALA A 360 4.42 6.19 6.03
C ALA A 360 5.94 6.12 6.20
N PHE A 361 6.44 4.88 6.24
CA PHE A 361 7.83 4.55 6.48
C PHE A 361 8.36 3.72 5.31
N GLY A 362 9.59 3.98 4.91
CA GLY A 362 10.23 3.31 3.78
C GLY A 362 11.73 3.10 4.01
N PRO A 363 12.38 2.44 3.05
CA PRO A 363 13.82 2.22 3.09
C PRO A 363 14.63 3.48 3.37
N GLY A 364 15.76 3.32 4.11
CA GLY A 364 16.68 4.40 4.34
C GLY A 364 16.98 4.84 5.77
N LEU A 365 16.24 4.70 6.86
CA LEU A 365 14.80 4.70 7.05
C LEU A 365 14.23 6.06 6.65
N SER A 366 13.30 6.13 5.74
CA SER A 366 12.64 7.37 5.37
C SER A 366 11.24 7.45 5.99
N ILE A 367 10.87 8.64 6.47
CA ILE A 367 9.59 8.97 7.05
C ILE A 367 8.94 10.03 6.17
N GLU A 368 7.86 9.69 5.53
CA GLU A 368 7.03 10.62 4.77
C GLU A 368 5.81 10.99 5.62
N SER A 369 5.47 12.26 5.64
CA SER A 369 4.26 12.74 6.30
C SER A 369 3.53 13.78 5.48
N ALA A 370 2.24 13.92 5.72
CA ALA A 370 1.39 14.92 5.08
C ALA A 370 0.32 15.40 6.04
N LEU A 371 -0.08 16.65 5.84
CA LEU A 371 -1.27 17.23 6.43
C LEU A 371 -2.35 17.35 5.37
N LEU A 372 -3.52 16.80 5.66
CA LEU A 372 -4.70 16.83 4.82
C LEU A 372 -5.89 17.40 5.61
N ARG A 373 -6.98 17.63 4.90
CA ARG A 373 -8.28 17.93 5.51
C ARG A 373 -9.36 17.06 4.89
N ALA A 374 -10.10 16.34 5.71
CA ALA A 374 -11.32 15.66 5.31
C ALA A 374 -12.45 16.68 5.25
N ALA A 375 -12.90 17.01 4.02
CA ALA A 375 -14.01 17.93 3.80
C ALA A 375 -15.35 17.23 4.11
N GLY A 376 -16.27 17.95 4.77
CA GLY A 376 -17.66 17.54 4.89
C GLY A 376 -18.41 17.81 3.58
N ALA A 377 -19.47 17.07 3.29
CA ALA A 377 -20.52 17.65 2.48
C ALA A 377 -20.96 18.93 3.20
N GLU A 378 -20.88 20.09 2.55
CA GLU A 378 -21.47 21.30 3.13
C GLU A 378 -22.92 20.97 3.46
N ALA A 379 -23.28 21.13 4.73
CA ALA A 379 -24.67 21.16 5.08
C ALA A 379 -25.26 22.31 4.25
N THR A 380 -26.04 21.98 3.24
CA THR A 380 -26.83 22.98 2.52
C THR A 380 -27.58 23.75 3.56
N GLY A 381 -27.06 24.94 3.88
CA GLY A 381 -27.64 25.84 4.87
C GLY A 381 -29.07 26.15 4.46
N GLN A 382 -29.98 25.94 5.41
CA GLN A 382 -31.30 26.52 5.38
C GLN A 382 -31.22 28.04 5.58
#